data_fc9ded811cf0f8c4f44004ec60790bdc
#
_entry.id   fc9ded811cf0f8c4f44004ec60790bdc
#
_cell.length_a   1.000
_cell.length_b   1.000
_cell.length_c   1.000
_cell.angle_alpha   90.00
_cell.angle_beta   90.00
_cell.angle_gamma   90.00
#
_symmetry.space_group_name_H-M   'P 1'
#
loop_
_entity.id
_entity.type
_entity.pdbx_description
1 polymer ?
#
loop_
_entity_poly.entity_id
_entity_poly.type
_entity_poly.pdbx_seq_one_letter_code
_entity_poly.pdbx_strand_id
1 'polypeptide(L)'
;MLKIIKIILLVPIIFLLSLKGLWANEKIKIGLLVPLTGNDSEIGQSIVKSTRLAVNKINNSIIEIIPKDTKSDPTKALQSATELSELGVKIIIGPVFNSNLIYLNELKDITFLSLTNKNKNYSKNIINAGINATSQLKAIDKFIKENEIKNTIFLTPDGDYKEEIKEAISYSKIKILKNYYYNTDPTKLTNQIEKITNYKRRKQNLEDEIKRLENLDEDKNERLIEKLKKRDTLGRVKFDSVIIADFDESLKSVTTSLLYTDISPMDKYFITLNQWFDESLLKEISSQPMYFPSINKENYEKFSEIYFDTFNEYPNQLSFLSYDLVGLVYFLILQNNSVIDEKIFSKKTQFKGKIGIFEIKNNKIFHILNFYKIEDMKFKKIF
;
A
#
# COMPACT_ATOMS: atom_id res chain seq x y z
N MET A 1 -61.51 48.30 7.16
CA MET A 1 -60.04 48.54 7.15
C MET A 1 -59.20 47.54 7.90
N LEU A 2 -59.55 47.10 9.12
CA LEU A 2 -58.69 46.13 9.88
C LEU A 2 -58.51 44.75 9.24
N LYS A 3 -59.45 44.21 8.46
CA LYS A 3 -59.36 42.92 7.79
C LYS A 3 -58.40 42.93 6.58
N ILE A 4 -58.32 44.06 5.86
CA ILE A 4 -57.41 44.20 4.69
C ILE A 4 -55.99 44.38 5.15
N ILE A 5 -55.72 45.05 6.26
CA ILE A 5 -54.37 45.21 6.82
C ILE A 5 -53.83 43.90 7.31
N LYS A 6 -54.60 42.94 7.87
CA LYS A 6 -54.16 41.60 8.27
C LYS A 6 -53.74 40.72 7.06
N ILE A 7 -54.43 40.86 5.93
CA ILE A 7 -54.09 40.10 4.70
C ILE A 7 -52.85 40.65 4.07
N ILE A 8 -52.60 41.96 4.05
CA ILE A 8 -51.40 42.57 3.49
C ILE A 8 -50.15 42.27 4.31
N LEU A 9 -50.26 42.02 5.62
CA LEU A 9 -49.10 41.60 6.48
C LEU A 9 -48.84 40.12 6.43
N LEU A 10 -49.82 39.27 6.05
CA LEU A 10 -49.59 37.79 5.96
C LEU A 10 -48.87 37.35 4.68
N VAL A 11 -49.07 38.09 3.59
CA VAL A 11 -48.44 37.75 2.29
C VAL A 11 -46.91 37.87 2.31
N PRO A 12 -46.28 38.93 2.85
CA PRO A 12 -44.81 38.98 2.92
C PRO A 12 -44.20 37.96 3.91
N ILE A 13 -44.94 37.55 4.97
CA ILE A 13 -44.48 36.51 5.91
C ILE A 13 -44.49 35.15 5.25
N ILE A 14 -45.48 34.81 4.44
CA ILE A 14 -45.53 33.56 3.66
C ILE A 14 -44.44 33.55 2.58
N PHE A 15 -44.17 34.70 1.95
CA PHE A 15 -43.12 34.84 0.96
C PHE A 15 -41.72 34.72 1.59
N LEU A 16 -41.50 35.24 2.82
CA LEU A 16 -40.25 35.07 3.58
C LEU A 16 -40.07 33.64 4.11
N LEU A 17 -41.14 32.89 4.38
CA LEU A 17 -41.09 31.49 4.76
C LEU A 17 -40.82 30.56 3.55
N SER A 18 -41.29 30.94 2.35
CA SER A 18 -40.98 30.18 1.12
C SER A 18 -39.53 30.36 0.62
N LEU A 19 -38.88 31.47 0.99
CA LEU A 19 -37.44 31.67 0.69
C LEU A 19 -36.51 30.82 1.54
N LYS A 20 -36.94 30.24 2.67
CA LYS A 20 -36.15 29.31 3.47
C LYS A 20 -36.04 27.90 2.85
N GLY A 21 -36.81 27.59 1.80
CA GLY A 21 -36.84 26.29 1.13
C GLY A 21 -35.91 26.15 -0.10
N LEU A 22 -35.24 27.22 -0.49
CA LEU A 22 -34.38 27.25 -1.70
C LEU A 22 -32.87 27.28 -1.42
N TRP A 23 -32.47 26.77 -0.26
CA TRP A 23 -31.06 26.40 -0.12
C TRP A 23 -30.91 25.06 -0.86
N ALA A 24 -30.62 25.13 -2.16
CA ALA A 24 -30.08 23.98 -2.87
C ALA A 24 -28.87 23.53 -2.05
N ASN A 25 -28.92 22.30 -1.52
CA ASN A 25 -27.78 21.72 -0.83
C ASN A 25 -26.58 21.82 -1.77
N GLU A 26 -25.63 22.70 -1.46
CA GLU A 26 -24.45 22.92 -2.27
C GLU A 26 -23.73 21.57 -2.41
N LYS A 27 -23.51 21.16 -3.67
CA LYS A 27 -22.86 19.87 -3.92
C LYS A 27 -21.46 19.84 -3.36
N ILE A 28 -21.12 18.79 -2.67
CA ILE A 28 -19.74 18.50 -2.23
C ILE A 28 -18.96 18.09 -3.47
N LYS A 29 -18.15 19.01 -3.98
CA LYS A 29 -17.27 18.77 -5.13
C LYS A 29 -15.97 18.12 -4.68
N ILE A 30 -15.68 16.94 -5.18
CA ILE A 30 -14.41 16.23 -4.97
C ILE A 30 -13.70 16.15 -6.31
N GLY A 31 -12.49 16.69 -6.37
CA GLY A 31 -11.64 16.58 -7.56
C GLY A 31 -11.04 15.18 -7.66
N LEU A 32 -10.86 14.71 -8.87
CA LEU A 32 -10.16 13.46 -9.15
C LEU A 32 -9.03 13.75 -10.14
N LEU A 33 -7.79 13.69 -9.65
CA LEU A 33 -6.60 14.06 -10.41
C LEU A 33 -5.83 12.79 -10.81
N VAL A 34 -6.06 12.32 -12.05
CA VAL A 34 -5.57 11.00 -12.53
C VAL A 34 -5.14 11.08 -13.99
N PRO A 35 -4.27 10.17 -14.46
CA PRO A 35 -3.90 10.10 -15.87
C PRO A 35 -5.07 9.53 -16.69
N LEU A 36 -5.75 10.35 -17.48
CA LEU A 36 -6.86 9.91 -18.33
C LEU A 36 -6.42 9.62 -19.76
N THR A 37 -5.25 10.13 -20.14
CA THR A 37 -4.63 9.94 -21.46
C THR A 37 -3.16 9.56 -21.31
N GLY A 38 -2.55 9.01 -22.37
CA GLY A 38 -1.17 8.54 -22.36
C GLY A 38 -1.02 7.09 -21.89
N ASN A 39 0.21 6.68 -21.58
CA ASN A 39 0.56 5.28 -21.28
C ASN A 39 -0.11 4.75 -20.00
N ASP A 40 -0.42 5.61 -19.05
CA ASP A 40 -1.02 5.23 -17.76
C ASP A 40 -2.55 5.42 -17.74
N SER A 41 -3.17 5.65 -18.90
CA SER A 41 -4.60 5.97 -19.00
C SER A 41 -5.52 4.87 -18.46
N GLU A 42 -5.14 3.61 -18.56
CA GLU A 42 -5.90 2.48 -18.00
C GLU A 42 -6.06 2.60 -16.49
N ILE A 43 -4.99 3.01 -15.78
CA ILE A 43 -5.04 3.24 -14.33
C ILE A 43 -6.04 4.35 -14.00
N GLY A 44 -5.93 5.49 -14.71
CA GLY A 44 -6.81 6.64 -14.47
C GLY A 44 -8.27 6.34 -14.77
N GLN A 45 -8.56 5.67 -15.88
CA GLN A 45 -9.92 5.26 -16.24
C GLN A 45 -10.51 4.28 -15.23
N SER A 46 -9.72 3.31 -14.78
CA SER A 46 -10.14 2.37 -13.73
C SER A 46 -10.50 3.10 -12.42
N ILE A 47 -9.70 4.10 -12.04
CA ILE A 47 -9.98 4.93 -10.86
C ILE A 47 -11.29 5.73 -11.04
N VAL A 48 -11.53 6.34 -12.20
CA VAL A 48 -12.80 7.06 -12.48
C VAL A 48 -14.00 6.13 -12.35
N LYS A 49 -13.94 4.93 -12.93
CA LYS A 49 -15.02 3.93 -12.85
C LYS A 49 -15.27 3.51 -11.41
N SER A 50 -14.22 3.25 -10.66
CA SER A 50 -14.29 2.89 -9.25
C SER A 50 -14.91 3.98 -8.39
N THR A 51 -14.54 5.25 -8.59
CA THR A 51 -15.14 6.38 -7.85
C THR A 51 -16.62 6.55 -8.20
N ARG A 52 -17.05 6.28 -9.44
CA ARG A 52 -18.48 6.25 -9.81
C ARG A 52 -19.24 5.16 -9.05
N LEU A 53 -18.67 3.95 -8.93
CA LEU A 53 -19.28 2.90 -8.11
C LEU A 53 -19.42 3.32 -6.65
N ALA A 54 -18.41 4.01 -6.08
CA ALA A 54 -18.48 4.52 -4.71
C ALA A 54 -19.62 5.53 -4.53
N VAL A 55 -19.73 6.52 -5.42
CA VAL A 55 -20.80 7.52 -5.40
C VAL A 55 -22.18 6.88 -5.55
N ASN A 56 -22.33 5.95 -6.49
CA ASN A 56 -23.58 5.22 -6.67
C ASN A 56 -23.97 4.43 -5.40
N LYS A 57 -22.99 3.83 -4.71
CA LYS A 57 -23.23 3.11 -3.47
C LYS A 57 -23.63 4.02 -2.30
N ILE A 58 -23.07 5.23 -2.23
CA ILE A 58 -23.44 6.25 -1.25
C ILE A 58 -24.88 6.70 -1.50
N ASN A 59 -25.33 6.69 -2.77
CA ASN A 59 -26.67 7.08 -3.21
C ASN A 59 -27.11 8.45 -2.66
N ASN A 60 -26.19 9.41 -2.65
CA ASN A 60 -26.43 10.75 -2.21
C ASN A 60 -26.06 11.75 -3.32
N SER A 61 -27.05 12.44 -3.87
CA SER A 61 -26.90 13.42 -4.96
C SER A 61 -26.06 14.66 -4.58
N ILE A 62 -25.69 14.75 -3.31
CA ILE A 62 -24.87 15.86 -2.78
C ILE A 62 -23.40 15.77 -3.21
N ILE A 63 -22.91 14.59 -3.61
CA ILE A 63 -21.51 14.40 -4.03
C ILE A 63 -21.39 14.54 -5.55
N GLU A 64 -20.42 15.31 -5.98
CA GLU A 64 -20.02 15.46 -7.37
C GLU A 64 -18.53 15.17 -7.52
N ILE A 65 -18.16 14.18 -8.36
CA ILE A 65 -16.77 13.86 -8.69
C ILE A 65 -16.41 14.57 -10.00
N ILE A 66 -15.35 15.36 -9.97
CA ILE A 66 -14.85 16.12 -11.13
C ILE A 66 -13.48 15.57 -11.54
N PRO A 67 -13.42 14.69 -12.56
CA PRO A 67 -12.14 14.15 -13.03
C PRO A 67 -11.38 15.15 -13.89
N LYS A 68 -10.05 15.19 -13.72
CA LYS A 68 -9.12 15.99 -14.52
C LYS A 68 -7.89 15.15 -14.87
N ASP A 69 -7.42 15.32 -16.09
CA ASP A 69 -6.29 14.59 -16.65
C ASP A 69 -4.95 15.17 -16.22
N THR A 70 -4.09 14.33 -15.63
CA THR A 70 -2.70 14.69 -15.30
C THR A 70 -1.72 14.38 -16.42
N LYS A 71 -2.06 13.52 -17.37
CA LYS A 71 -1.16 12.96 -18.39
C LYS A 71 0.13 12.36 -17.80
N SER A 72 0.14 12.00 -16.51
CA SER A 72 1.34 11.61 -15.74
C SER A 72 2.46 12.70 -15.74
N ASP A 73 2.11 13.96 -16.01
CA ASP A 73 3.00 15.10 -16.09
C ASP A 73 2.77 16.08 -14.93
N PRO A 74 3.82 16.52 -14.20
CA PRO A 74 3.65 17.38 -13.02
C PRO A 74 3.12 18.78 -13.36
N THR A 75 3.46 19.34 -14.51
CA THR A 75 2.97 20.67 -14.94
C THR A 75 1.47 20.58 -15.28
N LYS A 76 1.08 19.52 -15.99
CA LYS A 76 -0.32 19.28 -16.31
C LYS A 76 -1.14 18.98 -15.06
N ALA A 77 -0.56 18.26 -14.09
CA ALA A 77 -1.20 18.02 -12.79
C ALA A 77 -1.48 19.33 -12.05
N LEU A 78 -0.52 20.28 -12.02
CA LEU A 78 -0.73 21.61 -11.44
C LEU A 78 -1.83 22.39 -12.17
N GLN A 79 -1.78 22.45 -13.49
CA GLN A 79 -2.81 23.12 -14.28
C GLN A 79 -4.20 22.53 -13.98
N SER A 80 -4.35 21.23 -14.02
CA SER A 80 -5.62 20.53 -13.77
C SER A 80 -6.13 20.74 -12.32
N ALA A 81 -5.21 20.79 -11.35
CA ALA A 81 -5.54 21.09 -9.96
C ALA A 81 -5.98 22.56 -9.77
N THR A 82 -5.36 23.50 -10.48
CA THR A 82 -5.78 24.92 -10.49
C THR A 82 -7.19 25.07 -11.07
N GLU A 83 -7.49 24.43 -12.20
CA GLU A 83 -8.85 24.41 -12.75
C GLU A 83 -9.89 23.84 -11.78
N LEU A 84 -9.54 22.79 -11.01
CA LEU A 84 -10.41 22.27 -9.97
C LEU A 84 -10.62 23.27 -8.82
N SER A 85 -9.58 24.00 -8.44
CA SER A 85 -9.66 25.07 -7.43
C SER A 85 -10.63 26.19 -7.84
N GLU A 86 -10.56 26.62 -9.10
CA GLU A 86 -11.47 27.62 -9.65
C GLU A 86 -12.94 27.18 -9.68
N LEU A 87 -13.18 25.86 -9.78
CA LEU A 87 -14.50 25.26 -9.65
C LEU A 87 -14.97 25.14 -8.19
N GLY A 88 -14.19 25.59 -7.21
CA GLY A 88 -14.51 25.56 -5.79
C GLY A 88 -14.20 24.22 -5.12
N VAL A 89 -13.42 23.34 -5.75
CA VAL A 89 -12.98 22.07 -5.15
C VAL A 89 -11.98 22.34 -4.02
N LYS A 90 -12.21 21.71 -2.86
CA LYS A 90 -11.33 21.80 -1.68
C LYS A 90 -10.58 20.49 -1.37
N ILE A 91 -11.09 19.36 -1.85
CA ILE A 91 -10.47 18.04 -1.67
C ILE A 91 -10.29 17.38 -3.03
N ILE A 92 -9.08 16.91 -3.30
CA ILE A 92 -8.72 16.20 -4.53
C ILE A 92 -8.19 14.82 -4.15
N ILE A 93 -8.77 13.77 -4.71
CA ILE A 93 -8.24 12.40 -4.68
C ILE A 93 -7.25 12.28 -5.84
N GLY A 94 -6.02 11.91 -5.53
CA GLY A 94 -4.89 11.92 -6.45
C GLY A 94 -3.83 12.97 -6.07
N PRO A 95 -2.77 13.09 -6.84
CA PRO A 95 -2.44 12.29 -8.03
C PRO A 95 -2.03 10.86 -7.71
N VAL A 96 -1.89 10.05 -8.77
CA VAL A 96 -1.44 8.66 -8.67
C VAL A 96 0.07 8.59 -8.42
N PHE A 97 0.83 9.32 -9.23
CA PHE A 97 2.29 9.25 -9.22
C PHE A 97 2.92 10.34 -8.36
N ASN A 98 3.96 9.94 -7.64
CA ASN A 98 4.72 10.83 -6.77
C ASN A 98 5.35 12.03 -7.51
N SER A 99 5.79 11.85 -8.75
CA SER A 99 6.33 12.92 -9.58
C SER A 99 5.36 14.08 -9.78
N ASN A 100 4.07 13.79 -9.85
CA ASN A 100 3.03 14.79 -10.08
C ASN A 100 2.72 15.66 -8.84
N LEU A 101 3.31 15.36 -7.69
CA LEU A 101 3.15 16.15 -6.46
C LEU A 101 4.07 17.38 -6.36
N ILE A 102 5.08 17.48 -7.26
CA ILE A 102 6.19 18.44 -7.13
C ILE A 102 5.70 19.88 -6.97
N TYR A 103 4.68 20.30 -7.71
CA TYR A 103 4.18 21.68 -7.71
C TYR A 103 2.87 21.86 -6.92
N LEU A 104 2.23 20.80 -6.47
CA LEU A 104 0.90 20.88 -5.82
C LEU A 104 0.96 21.47 -4.41
N ASN A 105 2.13 21.57 -3.80
CA ASN A 105 2.34 22.26 -2.54
C ASN A 105 2.04 23.78 -2.59
N GLU A 106 1.96 24.36 -3.78
CA GLU A 106 1.62 25.78 -3.98
C GLU A 106 0.13 26.05 -3.75
N LEU A 107 -0.73 25.07 -3.99
CA LEU A 107 -2.19 25.17 -3.83
C LEU A 107 -2.62 24.86 -2.38
N LYS A 108 -2.29 25.74 -1.43
CA LYS A 108 -2.44 25.53 0.01
C LYS A 108 -3.89 25.35 0.47
N ASP A 109 -4.86 25.90 -0.26
CA ASP A 109 -6.29 25.84 0.06
C ASP A 109 -6.95 24.53 -0.38
N ILE A 110 -6.18 23.63 -1.02
CA ILE A 110 -6.64 22.33 -1.48
C ILE A 110 -5.96 21.23 -0.67
N THR A 111 -6.73 20.28 -0.20
CA THR A 111 -6.20 19.02 0.38
C THR A 111 -6.12 17.95 -0.69
N PHE A 112 -4.92 17.44 -0.93
CA PHE A 112 -4.65 16.34 -1.85
C PHE A 112 -4.56 15.01 -1.09
N LEU A 113 -5.36 14.03 -1.47
CA LEU A 113 -5.26 12.65 -1.02
C LEU A 113 -4.51 11.84 -2.08
N SER A 114 -3.18 11.88 -2.03
CA SER A 114 -2.35 11.21 -3.02
C SER A 114 -2.45 9.70 -2.92
N LEU A 115 -2.56 9.03 -4.08
CA LEU A 115 -2.62 7.58 -4.17
C LEU A 115 -1.24 6.90 -4.16
N THR A 116 -0.15 7.69 -4.15
CA THR A 116 1.22 7.15 -4.08
C THR A 116 1.46 6.40 -2.77
N ASN A 117 2.27 5.36 -2.83
CA ASN A 117 2.75 4.65 -1.65
C ASN A 117 4.03 5.30 -1.05
N LYS A 118 4.62 6.30 -1.71
CA LYS A 118 5.85 6.97 -1.26
C LYS A 118 5.55 8.01 -0.18
N ASN A 119 6.26 7.89 0.93
CA ASN A 119 6.11 8.75 2.12
C ASN A 119 7.22 9.81 2.12
N LYS A 120 7.06 10.88 1.35
CA LYS A 120 7.96 12.04 1.42
C LYS A 120 7.37 13.09 2.36
N ASN A 121 8.22 13.94 2.96
CA ASN A 121 7.79 15.09 3.74
C ASN A 121 7.20 16.16 2.81
N TYR A 122 5.94 16.00 2.45
CA TYR A 122 5.17 16.98 1.71
C TYR A 122 4.63 18.09 2.63
N SER A 123 4.17 19.18 2.01
CA SER A 123 3.42 20.21 2.71
C SER A 123 2.13 19.63 3.36
N LYS A 124 1.61 20.32 4.39
CA LYS A 124 0.47 19.84 5.19
C LYS A 124 -0.81 19.57 4.40
N ASN A 125 -0.94 20.17 3.22
CA ASN A 125 -2.08 19.98 2.33
C ASN A 125 -1.98 18.73 1.44
N ILE A 126 -0.83 18.03 1.45
CA ILE A 126 -0.65 16.77 0.72
C ILE A 126 -0.62 15.62 1.73
N ILE A 127 -1.64 14.79 1.68
CA ILE A 127 -1.82 13.61 2.54
C ILE A 127 -1.59 12.36 1.69
N ASN A 128 -0.61 11.57 2.08
CA ASN A 128 -0.41 10.26 1.45
C ASN A 128 -1.50 9.29 1.92
N ALA A 129 -2.36 8.88 1.01
CA ALA A 129 -3.44 7.92 1.24
C ALA A 129 -3.10 6.52 0.69
N GLY A 130 -2.01 6.36 -0.05
CA GLY A 130 -1.54 5.06 -0.54
C GLY A 130 -1.06 4.15 0.59
N ILE A 131 -0.98 2.84 0.28
CA ILE A 131 -0.47 1.84 1.22
C ILE A 131 1.05 1.95 1.28
N ASN A 132 1.55 2.64 2.30
CA ASN A 132 2.97 2.94 2.47
C ASN A 132 3.72 1.85 3.27
N ALA A 133 5.04 1.89 3.21
CA ALA A 133 5.91 0.94 3.91
C ALA A 133 5.70 0.94 5.43
N THR A 134 5.39 2.11 6.04
CA THR A 134 5.11 2.19 7.49
C THR A 134 3.88 1.37 7.89
N SER A 135 2.80 1.42 7.10
CA SER A 135 1.60 0.61 7.33
C SER A 135 1.89 -0.89 7.19
N GLN A 136 2.69 -1.24 6.21
CA GLN A 136 3.10 -2.63 5.97
C GLN A 136 3.98 -3.15 7.12
N LEU A 137 4.97 -2.37 7.55
CA LEU A 137 5.85 -2.77 8.67
C LEU A 137 5.10 -2.90 10.01
N LYS A 138 4.00 -2.15 10.22
CA LYS A 138 3.14 -2.36 11.40
C LYS A 138 2.49 -3.75 11.40
N ALA A 139 2.01 -4.22 10.25
CA ALA A 139 1.44 -5.56 10.14
C ALA A 139 2.51 -6.65 10.30
N ILE A 140 3.69 -6.44 9.72
CA ILE A 140 4.85 -7.34 9.88
C ILE A 140 5.31 -7.40 11.35
N ASP A 141 5.36 -6.27 12.06
CA ASP A 141 5.71 -6.22 13.50
C ASP A 141 4.75 -7.10 14.34
N LYS A 142 3.44 -7.04 14.03
CA LYS A 142 2.46 -7.92 14.67
C LYS A 142 2.77 -9.39 14.39
N PHE A 143 3.00 -9.76 13.13
CA PHE A 143 3.34 -11.13 12.74
C PHE A 143 4.63 -11.63 13.42
N ILE A 144 5.68 -10.82 13.46
CA ILE A 144 6.96 -11.14 14.11
C ILE A 144 6.74 -11.44 15.60
N LYS A 145 5.92 -10.63 16.28
CA LYS A 145 5.62 -10.82 17.70
C LYS A 145 4.80 -12.08 17.97
N GLU A 146 3.77 -12.33 17.18
CA GLU A 146 2.90 -13.51 17.32
C GLU A 146 3.64 -14.83 17.05
N ASN A 147 4.69 -14.81 16.23
CA ASN A 147 5.53 -15.98 15.93
C ASN A 147 6.86 -16.00 16.69
N GLU A 148 7.07 -15.10 17.67
CA GLU A 148 8.25 -15.04 18.54
C GLU A 148 9.58 -14.96 17.75
N ILE A 149 9.58 -14.33 16.57
CA ILE A 149 10.75 -14.18 15.70
C ILE A 149 11.75 -13.21 16.34
N LYS A 150 12.98 -13.66 16.58
CA LYS A 150 13.97 -12.91 17.36
C LYS A 150 14.90 -12.05 16.52
N ASN A 151 15.37 -12.61 15.40
CA ASN A 151 16.41 -12.02 14.58
C ASN A 151 15.91 -11.82 13.14
N THR A 152 15.68 -10.60 12.78
CA THR A 152 15.21 -10.22 11.43
C THR A 152 16.30 -9.46 10.69
N ILE A 153 16.61 -9.84 9.47
CA ILE A 153 17.38 -9.00 8.54
C ILE A 153 16.45 -8.34 7.55
N PHE A 154 16.90 -7.21 7.02
CA PHE A 154 16.17 -6.47 6.01
C PHE A 154 17.01 -6.38 4.73
N LEU A 155 16.41 -6.68 3.58
CA LEU A 155 17.01 -6.56 2.26
C LEU A 155 16.28 -5.46 1.50
N THR A 156 17.00 -4.40 1.15
CA THR A 156 16.47 -3.24 0.44
C THR A 156 17.23 -3.05 -0.87
N PRO A 157 16.56 -2.92 -2.02
CA PRO A 157 17.25 -2.57 -3.26
C PRO A 157 17.90 -1.19 -3.14
N ASP A 158 19.09 -1.04 -3.70
CA ASP A 158 19.80 0.24 -3.73
C ASP A 158 19.28 1.10 -4.89
N GLY A 159 18.29 1.92 -4.61
CA GLY A 159 17.58 2.75 -5.59
C GLY A 159 16.68 3.78 -4.91
N ASP A 160 15.76 4.36 -5.67
CA ASP A 160 14.88 5.47 -5.26
C ASP A 160 13.98 5.17 -4.04
N TYR A 161 13.72 3.89 -3.76
CA TYR A 161 12.87 3.45 -2.66
C TYR A 161 13.62 3.29 -1.33
N LYS A 162 14.95 3.34 -1.37
CA LYS A 162 15.84 3.09 -0.21
C LYS A 162 15.58 4.02 0.97
N GLU A 163 15.49 5.32 0.74
CA GLU A 163 15.31 6.28 1.83
C GLU A 163 13.92 6.16 2.49
N GLU A 164 12.90 5.82 1.72
CA GLU A 164 11.56 5.58 2.26
C GLU A 164 11.53 4.35 3.16
N ILE A 165 12.15 3.25 2.74
CA ILE A 165 12.27 2.04 3.56
C ILE A 165 13.06 2.32 4.83
N LYS A 166 14.15 3.07 4.76
CA LYS A 166 14.95 3.48 5.92
C LYS A 166 14.14 4.30 6.91
N GLU A 167 13.34 5.25 6.42
CA GLU A 167 12.44 6.05 7.25
C GLU A 167 11.36 5.15 7.89
N ALA A 168 10.71 4.28 7.12
CA ALA A 168 9.69 3.36 7.62
C ALA A 168 10.25 2.41 8.68
N ILE A 169 11.47 1.90 8.50
CA ILE A 169 12.17 1.09 9.50
C ILE A 169 12.37 1.87 10.80
N SER A 170 12.73 3.16 10.74
CA SER A 170 12.95 3.98 11.94
C SER A 170 11.69 4.19 12.78
N TYR A 171 10.51 4.12 12.14
CA TYR A 171 9.21 4.18 12.83
C TYR A 171 8.68 2.80 13.25
N SER A 172 9.29 1.72 12.77
CA SER A 172 8.88 0.37 13.12
C SER A 172 9.38 -0.01 14.52
N LYS A 173 8.69 -0.98 15.15
CA LYS A 173 9.13 -1.57 16.42
C LYS A 173 9.90 -2.88 16.21
N ILE A 174 10.12 -3.26 14.95
CA ILE A 174 10.78 -4.51 14.58
C ILE A 174 12.26 -4.41 14.98
N LYS A 175 12.74 -5.41 15.74
CA LYS A 175 14.15 -5.53 16.06
C LYS A 175 14.91 -6.06 14.85
N ILE A 176 15.43 -5.15 14.02
CA ILE A 176 16.22 -5.49 12.84
C ILE A 176 17.67 -5.70 13.25
N LEU A 177 18.19 -6.89 12.99
CA LEU A 177 19.57 -7.24 13.25
C LEU A 177 20.53 -6.45 12.35
N LYS A 178 20.18 -6.36 11.06
CA LYS A 178 20.89 -5.57 10.06
C LYS A 178 20.02 -5.29 8.84
N ASN A 179 20.13 -4.07 8.31
CA ASN A 179 19.58 -3.71 7.00
C ASN A 179 20.70 -3.75 5.97
N TYR A 180 20.52 -4.54 4.92
CA TYR A 180 21.45 -4.69 3.81
C TYR A 180 20.87 -4.04 2.56
N TYR A 181 21.70 -3.27 1.88
CA TYR A 181 21.37 -2.70 0.57
C TYR A 181 22.01 -3.54 -0.50
N TYR A 182 21.27 -3.88 -1.55
CA TYR A 182 21.76 -4.73 -2.62
C TYR A 182 21.53 -4.12 -4.00
N ASN A 183 22.39 -4.52 -4.94
CA ASN A 183 22.25 -4.16 -6.35
C ASN A 183 21.29 -5.15 -7.02
N THR A 184 20.36 -4.66 -7.82
CA THR A 184 19.35 -5.50 -8.50
C THR A 184 19.91 -6.28 -9.71
N ASP A 185 21.14 -5.99 -10.17
CA ASP A 185 21.85 -6.82 -11.16
C ASP A 185 22.02 -8.24 -10.59
N PRO A 186 21.47 -9.31 -11.22
CA PRO A 186 21.45 -10.65 -10.67
C PRO A 186 22.84 -11.20 -10.31
N THR A 187 23.88 -10.87 -11.10
CA THR A 187 25.25 -11.33 -10.85
C THR A 187 25.82 -10.71 -9.57
N LYS A 188 25.59 -9.42 -9.38
CA LYS A 188 26.05 -8.70 -8.18
C LYS A 188 25.22 -9.09 -6.96
N LEU A 189 23.91 -9.24 -7.14
CA LEU A 189 22.97 -9.66 -6.11
C LEU A 189 23.39 -11.00 -5.49
N THR A 190 23.61 -12.04 -6.29
CA THR A 190 24.00 -13.36 -5.80
C THR A 190 25.28 -13.29 -4.96
N ASN A 191 26.30 -12.58 -5.43
CA ASN A 191 27.54 -12.38 -4.67
C ASN A 191 27.32 -11.64 -3.33
N GLN A 192 26.37 -10.71 -3.28
CA GLN A 192 26.02 -9.99 -2.05
C GLN A 192 25.28 -10.92 -1.07
N ILE A 193 24.34 -11.74 -1.56
CA ILE A 193 23.61 -12.70 -0.74
C ILE A 193 24.56 -13.79 -0.20
N GLU A 194 25.54 -14.27 -0.99
CA GLU A 194 26.60 -15.17 -0.48
C GLU A 194 27.33 -14.58 0.74
N LYS A 195 27.69 -13.29 0.68
CA LYS A 195 28.34 -12.59 1.80
C LYS A 195 27.42 -12.47 3.01
N ILE A 196 26.13 -12.08 2.80
CA ILE A 196 25.15 -11.92 3.86
C ILE A 196 24.89 -13.23 4.60
N THR A 197 24.84 -14.34 3.86
CA THR A 197 24.55 -15.68 4.40
C THR A 197 25.81 -16.43 4.85
N ASN A 198 27.00 -15.85 4.67
CA ASN A 198 28.29 -16.51 4.88
C ASN A 198 28.40 -17.85 4.12
N TYR A 199 27.86 -17.92 2.90
CA TYR A 199 27.73 -19.15 2.13
C TYR A 199 29.05 -19.88 1.95
N LYS A 200 30.11 -19.18 1.49
CA LYS A 200 31.44 -19.77 1.27
C LYS A 200 32.02 -20.43 2.51
N ARG A 201 31.87 -19.77 3.67
CA ARG A 201 32.31 -20.33 4.95
C ARG A 201 31.50 -21.57 5.36
N ARG A 202 30.19 -21.52 5.18
CA ARG A 202 29.30 -22.65 5.50
C ARG A 202 29.58 -23.85 4.59
N LYS A 203 29.88 -23.60 3.31
CA LYS A 203 30.30 -24.62 2.36
C LYS A 203 31.64 -25.24 2.77
N GLN A 204 32.65 -24.44 3.12
CA GLN A 204 33.95 -24.91 3.62
C GLN A 204 33.78 -25.75 4.90
N ASN A 205 32.94 -25.30 5.85
CA ASN A 205 32.68 -26.08 7.05
C ASN A 205 32.12 -27.49 6.74
N LEU A 206 31.31 -27.64 5.70
CA LEU A 206 30.77 -28.92 5.26
C LEU A 206 31.89 -29.80 4.71
N GLU A 207 32.72 -29.26 3.83
CA GLU A 207 33.87 -29.98 3.25
C GLU A 207 34.87 -30.44 4.33
N ASP A 208 35.18 -29.55 5.27
CA ASP A 208 36.10 -29.85 6.37
C ASP A 208 35.53 -30.93 7.31
N GLU A 209 34.22 -30.91 7.60
CA GLU A 209 33.60 -31.93 8.44
C GLU A 209 33.55 -33.30 7.74
N ILE A 210 33.25 -33.34 6.44
CA ILE A 210 33.27 -34.59 5.67
C ILE A 210 34.70 -35.18 5.70
N LYS A 211 35.73 -34.38 5.39
CA LYS A 211 37.13 -34.81 5.45
C LYS A 211 37.53 -35.29 6.83
N ARG A 212 37.11 -34.60 7.88
CA ARG A 212 37.37 -35.01 9.28
C ARG A 212 36.77 -36.37 9.60
N LEU A 213 35.57 -36.66 9.16
CA LEU A 213 34.87 -37.92 9.40
C LEU A 213 35.50 -39.06 8.55
N GLU A 214 35.87 -38.78 7.30
CA GLU A 214 36.58 -39.75 6.43
C GLU A 214 37.94 -40.17 7.01
N ASN A 215 38.63 -39.25 7.69
CA ASN A 215 39.94 -39.55 8.32
C ASN A 215 39.82 -40.33 9.65
N LEU A 216 38.63 -40.46 10.24
CA LEU A 216 38.44 -41.18 11.50
C LEU A 216 38.22 -42.68 11.32
N ASP A 217 38.13 -43.17 10.08
CA ASP A 217 38.08 -44.58 9.65
C ASP A 217 37.16 -45.48 10.52
N GLU A 218 36.00 -44.94 10.91
CA GLU A 218 34.99 -45.68 11.68
C GLU A 218 33.77 -45.99 10.79
N ASP A 219 33.42 -47.28 10.65
CA ASP A 219 32.22 -47.74 9.91
C ASP A 219 30.93 -47.01 10.33
N LYS A 220 30.88 -46.47 11.55
CA LYS A 220 29.75 -45.67 12.06
C LYS A 220 29.60 -44.32 11.39
N ASN A 221 30.65 -43.80 10.78
CA ASN A 221 30.68 -42.50 10.15
C ASN A 221 30.09 -42.48 8.73
N GLU A 222 30.05 -43.64 8.05
CA GLU A 222 29.55 -43.73 6.66
C GLU A 222 28.16 -43.11 6.48
N ARG A 223 27.18 -43.48 7.34
CA ARG A 223 25.83 -42.96 7.28
C ARG A 223 25.76 -41.41 7.52
N LEU A 224 26.67 -40.93 8.36
CA LEU A 224 26.73 -39.47 8.64
C LEU A 224 27.36 -38.74 7.45
N ILE A 225 28.41 -39.29 6.86
CA ILE A 225 29.06 -38.76 5.66
C ILE A 225 28.06 -38.71 4.49
N GLU A 226 27.29 -39.79 4.27
CA GLU A 226 26.25 -39.80 3.25
C GLU A 226 25.17 -38.73 3.47
N LYS A 227 24.78 -38.48 4.72
CA LYS A 227 23.84 -37.39 5.06
C LYS A 227 24.46 -36.02 4.81
N LEU A 228 25.74 -35.84 5.12
CA LEU A 228 26.43 -34.57 4.88
C LEU A 228 26.62 -34.31 3.39
N LYS A 229 26.96 -35.32 2.60
CA LYS A 229 27.12 -35.22 1.12
C LYS A 229 25.82 -34.80 0.40
N LYS A 230 24.65 -34.93 1.06
CA LYS A 230 23.37 -34.48 0.53
C LYS A 230 23.05 -33.02 0.88
N ARG A 231 23.91 -32.33 1.62
CA ARG A 231 23.75 -30.93 2.00
C ARG A 231 24.62 -30.04 1.13
N ASP A 232 24.19 -28.78 0.98
CA ASP A 232 24.98 -27.76 0.29
C ASP A 232 25.92 -27.01 1.25
N THR A 233 25.51 -26.89 2.53
CA THR A 233 26.28 -26.15 3.53
C THR A 233 26.18 -26.78 4.93
N LEU A 234 27.16 -26.46 5.80
CA LEU A 234 27.12 -26.80 7.22
C LEU A 234 27.27 -25.54 8.08
N GLY A 235 26.30 -25.36 9.00
CA GLY A 235 26.24 -24.24 9.92
C GLY A 235 24.97 -23.43 9.75
N ARG A 236 24.71 -22.54 10.72
CA ARG A 236 23.47 -21.74 10.76
C ARG A 236 23.76 -20.27 10.42
N VAL A 237 22.82 -19.62 9.75
CA VAL A 237 22.78 -18.16 9.67
C VAL A 237 22.24 -17.55 10.96
N LYS A 238 22.56 -16.28 11.21
CA LYS A 238 22.22 -15.59 12.48
C LYS A 238 20.82 -14.95 12.48
N PHE A 239 20.00 -15.23 11.49
CA PHE A 239 18.65 -14.67 11.39
C PHE A 239 17.59 -15.75 11.27
N ASP A 240 16.38 -15.43 11.73
CA ASP A 240 15.19 -16.29 11.69
C ASP A 240 14.24 -15.88 10.58
N SER A 241 14.29 -14.61 10.19
CA SER A 241 13.47 -14.06 9.11
C SER A 241 14.25 -13.06 8.25
N VAL A 242 13.81 -12.93 7.01
CA VAL A 242 14.25 -11.91 6.06
C VAL A 242 13.06 -11.12 5.56
N ILE A 243 13.11 -9.80 5.69
CA ILE A 243 12.15 -8.88 5.07
C ILE A 243 12.77 -8.36 3.78
N ILE A 244 12.09 -8.57 2.66
CA ILE A 244 12.55 -8.19 1.31
C ILE A 244 11.67 -7.05 0.82
N ALA A 245 12.25 -5.85 0.65
CA ALA A 245 11.55 -4.67 0.18
C ALA A 245 11.56 -4.59 -1.35
N ASP A 246 11.13 -5.66 -2.00
CA ASP A 246 11.13 -5.76 -3.47
C ASP A 246 9.88 -6.49 -3.97
N PHE A 247 9.65 -6.47 -5.27
CA PHE A 247 8.47 -7.02 -5.94
C PHE A 247 8.84 -7.52 -7.35
N ASP A 248 7.91 -8.19 -8.02
CA ASP A 248 8.04 -8.70 -9.39
C ASP A 248 9.32 -9.57 -9.60
N GLU A 249 9.96 -9.45 -10.74
CA GLU A 249 11.15 -10.23 -11.10
C GLU A 249 12.36 -9.98 -10.18
N SER A 250 12.46 -8.77 -9.60
CA SER A 250 13.52 -8.45 -8.64
C SER A 250 13.36 -9.26 -7.34
N LEU A 251 12.14 -9.39 -6.82
CA LEU A 251 11.84 -10.25 -5.67
C LEU A 251 12.20 -11.71 -5.96
N LYS A 252 11.84 -12.23 -7.14
CA LYS A 252 12.20 -13.60 -7.55
C LYS A 252 13.70 -13.81 -7.60
N SER A 253 14.45 -12.83 -8.10
CA SER A 253 15.92 -12.87 -8.13
C SER A 253 16.53 -12.93 -6.72
N VAL A 254 15.98 -12.17 -5.76
CA VAL A 254 16.43 -12.20 -4.35
C VAL A 254 16.14 -13.56 -3.72
N THR A 255 14.91 -14.06 -3.88
CA THR A 255 14.52 -15.37 -3.29
C THR A 255 15.31 -16.51 -3.90
N THR A 256 15.55 -16.52 -5.22
CA THR A 256 16.40 -17.49 -5.89
C THR A 256 17.84 -17.44 -5.35
N SER A 257 18.40 -16.25 -5.14
CA SER A 257 19.74 -16.10 -4.57
C SER A 257 19.83 -16.59 -3.11
N LEU A 258 18.76 -16.41 -2.32
CA LEU A 258 18.68 -16.97 -0.97
C LEU A 258 18.65 -18.51 -1.02
N LEU A 259 17.83 -19.10 -1.87
CA LEU A 259 17.77 -20.56 -2.08
C LEU A 259 19.10 -21.12 -2.54
N TYR A 260 19.76 -20.47 -3.51
CA TYR A 260 21.10 -20.86 -3.97
C TYR A 260 22.13 -20.90 -2.82
N THR A 261 21.99 -20.01 -1.84
CA THR A 261 22.86 -20.01 -0.66
C THR A 261 22.38 -20.91 0.47
N ASP A 262 21.51 -21.87 0.19
CA ASP A 262 20.98 -22.84 1.16
C ASP A 262 20.20 -22.14 2.31
N ILE A 263 19.39 -21.12 1.96
CA ILE A 263 18.44 -20.48 2.86
C ILE A 263 17.04 -20.81 2.37
N SER A 264 16.37 -21.69 3.08
CA SER A 264 15.05 -22.20 2.71
C SER A 264 13.91 -21.43 3.41
N PRO A 265 12.78 -21.16 2.73
CA PRO A 265 11.58 -20.64 3.38
C PRO A 265 10.92 -21.63 4.35
N MET A 266 11.31 -22.92 4.31
CA MET A 266 10.90 -23.94 5.28
C MET A 266 11.57 -23.75 6.65
N ASP A 267 12.76 -23.13 6.68
CA ASP A 267 13.54 -22.93 7.90
C ASP A 267 13.56 -21.46 8.35
N LYS A 268 13.23 -20.53 7.44
CA LYS A 268 13.28 -19.09 7.64
C LYS A 268 12.02 -18.42 7.11
N TYR A 269 11.54 -17.40 7.80
CA TYR A 269 10.40 -16.61 7.32
C TYR A 269 10.84 -15.68 6.20
N PHE A 270 10.35 -15.89 4.98
CA PHE A 270 10.48 -14.96 3.86
C PHE A 270 9.29 -14.01 3.87
N ILE A 271 9.54 -12.74 4.17
CA ILE A 271 8.50 -11.71 4.31
C ILE A 271 8.73 -10.64 3.25
N THR A 272 7.70 -10.22 2.53
CA THR A 272 7.83 -9.21 1.46
C THR A 272 7.02 -7.95 1.75
N LEU A 273 7.38 -6.85 1.08
CA LEU A 273 6.63 -5.60 1.03
C LEU A 273 6.06 -5.38 -0.37
N ASN A 274 5.11 -4.44 -0.47
CA ASN A 274 4.54 -3.97 -1.74
C ASN A 274 3.79 -5.02 -2.56
N GLN A 275 3.40 -6.11 -1.92
CA GLN A 275 2.60 -7.13 -2.57
C GLN A 275 1.11 -6.84 -2.39
N TRP A 276 0.39 -6.86 -3.51
CA TRP A 276 -1.06 -6.98 -3.51
C TRP A 276 -1.40 -8.47 -3.52
N PHE A 277 -1.97 -8.97 -4.63
CA PHE A 277 -2.19 -10.41 -4.83
C PHE A 277 -1.62 -10.78 -6.20
N ASP A 278 -0.29 -10.78 -6.28
CA ASP A 278 0.42 -11.13 -7.51
C ASP A 278 0.37 -12.65 -7.72
N GLU A 279 -0.43 -13.06 -8.70
CA GLU A 279 -0.58 -14.49 -9.03
C GLU A 279 0.70 -15.11 -9.58
N SER A 280 1.65 -14.33 -10.08
CA SER A 280 2.91 -14.86 -10.56
C SER A 280 3.71 -15.54 -9.44
N LEU A 281 3.57 -15.04 -8.20
CA LEU A 281 4.22 -15.61 -7.02
C LEU A 281 3.65 -16.97 -6.62
N LEU A 282 2.42 -17.30 -7.03
CA LEU A 282 1.83 -18.62 -6.79
C LEU A 282 2.61 -19.74 -7.51
N LYS A 283 3.29 -19.39 -8.60
CA LYS A 283 4.09 -20.32 -9.41
C LYS A 283 5.51 -20.54 -8.85
N GLU A 284 5.96 -19.67 -7.95
CA GLU A 284 7.29 -19.73 -7.33
C GLU A 284 7.31 -20.69 -6.12
N ILE A 285 7.07 -21.99 -6.37
CA ILE A 285 6.87 -23.01 -5.33
C ILE A 285 8.10 -23.11 -4.40
N SER A 286 9.32 -23.00 -4.93
CA SER A 286 10.55 -23.08 -4.15
C SER A 286 10.72 -21.96 -3.11
N SER A 287 10.05 -20.81 -3.33
CA SER A 287 10.06 -19.65 -2.43
C SER A 287 8.91 -19.65 -1.42
N GLN A 288 8.09 -20.71 -1.38
CA GLN A 288 6.96 -20.85 -0.47
C GLN A 288 7.35 -21.68 0.77
N PRO A 289 6.82 -21.34 1.97
CA PRO A 289 5.87 -20.27 2.24
C PRO A 289 6.49 -18.87 2.20
N MET A 290 5.78 -17.91 1.60
CA MET A 290 6.15 -16.50 1.57
C MET A 290 5.06 -15.66 2.25
N TYR A 291 5.46 -14.67 3.04
CA TYR A 291 4.57 -13.90 3.91
C TYR A 291 4.51 -12.44 3.47
N PHE A 292 3.33 -11.81 3.57
CA PHE A 292 3.18 -10.40 3.19
C PHE A 292 1.94 -9.74 3.79
N PRO A 293 2.00 -8.43 4.10
CA PRO A 293 0.83 -7.62 4.44
C PRO A 293 0.11 -7.17 3.18
N SER A 294 -1.22 -7.20 3.18
CA SER A 294 -2.03 -6.69 2.09
C SER A 294 -3.42 -6.26 2.53
N ILE A 295 -4.20 -5.77 1.59
CA ILE A 295 -5.60 -5.39 1.75
C ILE A 295 -6.48 -6.61 2.07
N ASN A 296 -7.78 -6.38 2.33
CA ASN A 296 -8.72 -7.47 2.49
C ASN A 296 -9.02 -8.16 1.15
N LYS A 297 -8.51 -9.38 0.95
CA LYS A 297 -8.64 -10.14 -0.30
C LYS A 297 -10.09 -10.43 -0.68
N GLU A 298 -10.89 -10.91 0.28
CA GLU A 298 -12.31 -11.25 0.04
C GLU A 298 -13.11 -10.02 -0.41
N ASN A 299 -12.87 -8.87 0.21
CA ASN A 299 -13.53 -7.62 -0.19
C ASN A 299 -13.05 -7.14 -1.57
N TYR A 300 -11.77 -7.37 -1.89
CA TYR A 300 -11.24 -7.03 -3.21
C TYR A 300 -11.85 -7.90 -4.32
N GLU A 301 -12.01 -9.20 -4.07
CA GLU A 301 -12.67 -10.12 -5.00
C GLU A 301 -14.13 -9.70 -5.25
N LYS A 302 -14.90 -9.46 -4.18
CA LYS A 302 -16.29 -8.95 -4.30
C LYS A 302 -16.38 -7.61 -5.03
N PHE A 303 -15.42 -6.71 -4.81
CA PHE A 303 -15.37 -5.45 -5.52
C PHE A 303 -15.06 -5.69 -7.00
N SER A 304 -14.12 -6.57 -7.32
CA SER A 304 -13.74 -6.90 -8.69
C SER A 304 -14.89 -7.53 -9.48
N GLU A 305 -15.70 -8.38 -8.84
CA GLU A 305 -16.93 -8.93 -9.42
C GLU A 305 -17.94 -7.83 -9.75
N ILE A 306 -18.27 -6.95 -8.79
CA ILE A 306 -19.20 -5.82 -9.03
C ILE A 306 -18.67 -4.89 -10.13
N TYR A 307 -17.37 -4.65 -10.14
CA TYR A 307 -16.73 -3.81 -11.15
C TYR A 307 -16.85 -4.46 -12.54
N PHE A 308 -16.56 -5.76 -12.63
CA PHE A 308 -16.68 -6.52 -13.89
C PHE A 308 -18.11 -6.56 -14.40
N ASP A 309 -19.09 -6.83 -13.55
CA ASP A 309 -20.52 -6.84 -13.90
C ASP A 309 -20.99 -5.48 -14.42
N THR A 310 -20.38 -4.38 -13.94
CA THR A 310 -20.78 -3.03 -14.34
C THR A 310 -20.09 -2.55 -15.60
N PHE A 311 -18.81 -2.90 -15.81
CA PHE A 311 -17.96 -2.31 -16.84
C PHE A 311 -17.41 -3.32 -17.86
N ASN A 312 -17.63 -4.64 -17.64
CA ASN A 312 -17.12 -5.74 -18.46
C ASN A 312 -15.58 -5.74 -18.58
N GLU A 313 -14.90 -5.32 -17.51
CA GLU A 313 -13.44 -5.34 -17.38
C GLU A 313 -13.04 -5.48 -15.90
N TYR A 314 -11.81 -5.94 -15.64
CA TYR A 314 -11.30 -6.02 -14.27
C TYR A 314 -10.68 -4.69 -13.80
N PRO A 315 -10.82 -4.34 -12.51
CA PRO A 315 -10.27 -3.11 -11.97
C PRO A 315 -8.75 -3.17 -11.84
N ASN A 316 -8.07 -2.04 -12.05
CA ASN A 316 -6.71 -1.88 -11.53
C ASN A 316 -6.75 -1.87 -9.99
N GLN A 317 -5.76 -2.48 -9.34
CA GLN A 317 -5.76 -2.61 -7.86
C GLN A 317 -5.81 -1.25 -7.13
N LEU A 318 -5.17 -0.20 -7.68
CA LEU A 318 -5.25 1.16 -7.12
C LEU A 318 -6.68 1.74 -7.14
N SER A 319 -7.53 1.29 -8.05
CA SER A 319 -8.90 1.75 -8.14
C SER A 319 -9.74 1.34 -6.92
N PHE A 320 -9.39 0.23 -6.27
CA PHE A 320 -10.03 -0.19 -5.03
C PHE A 320 -9.74 0.78 -3.87
N LEU A 321 -8.52 1.33 -3.80
CA LEU A 321 -8.18 2.38 -2.84
C LEU A 321 -9.01 3.65 -3.10
N SER A 322 -9.17 4.08 -4.35
CA SER A 322 -9.94 5.27 -4.68
C SER A 322 -11.43 5.12 -4.35
N TYR A 323 -11.99 3.91 -4.46
CA TYR A 323 -13.34 3.60 -4.00
C TYR A 323 -13.52 3.94 -2.51
N ASP A 324 -12.60 3.47 -1.69
CA ASP A 324 -12.67 3.70 -0.24
C ASP A 324 -12.35 5.14 0.14
N LEU A 325 -11.51 5.85 -0.61
CA LEU A 325 -11.22 7.26 -0.35
C LEU A 325 -12.43 8.15 -0.59
N VAL A 326 -13.29 7.87 -1.57
CA VAL A 326 -14.56 8.57 -1.74
C VAL A 326 -15.44 8.37 -0.49
N GLY A 327 -15.54 7.14 -0.01
CA GLY A 327 -16.27 6.81 1.22
C GLY A 327 -15.69 7.51 2.46
N LEU A 328 -14.37 7.53 2.58
CA LEU A 328 -13.65 8.22 3.66
C LEU A 328 -13.93 9.72 3.66
N VAL A 329 -13.78 10.38 2.51
CA VAL A 329 -14.05 11.82 2.37
C VAL A 329 -15.49 12.15 2.77
N TYR A 330 -16.45 11.37 2.26
CA TYR A 330 -17.86 11.55 2.61
C TYR A 330 -18.11 11.38 4.11
N PHE A 331 -17.57 10.34 4.72
CA PHE A 331 -17.66 10.09 6.16
C PHE A 331 -17.11 11.25 6.99
N LEU A 332 -15.92 11.77 6.64
CA LEU A 332 -15.29 12.86 7.37
C LEU A 332 -16.06 14.17 7.23
N ILE A 333 -16.59 14.46 6.05
CA ILE A 333 -17.43 15.63 5.80
C ILE A 333 -18.71 15.58 6.65
N LEU A 334 -19.37 14.42 6.72
CA LEU A 334 -20.54 14.24 7.57
C LEU A 334 -20.21 14.41 9.06
N GLN A 335 -19.10 13.87 9.52
CA GLN A 335 -18.62 14.06 10.91
C GLN A 335 -18.31 15.52 11.25
N ASN A 336 -17.97 16.33 10.25
CA ASN A 336 -17.65 17.74 10.40
C ASN A 336 -18.85 18.66 10.03
N ASN A 337 -20.09 18.20 10.23
CA ASN A 337 -21.32 18.94 9.95
C ASN A 337 -21.42 19.48 8.51
N SER A 338 -20.95 18.71 7.55
CA SER A 338 -20.88 19.05 6.12
C SER A 338 -19.97 20.23 5.77
N VAL A 339 -19.06 20.61 6.68
CA VAL A 339 -18.05 21.66 6.44
C VAL A 339 -16.76 21.02 6.00
N ILE A 340 -16.19 21.50 4.90
CA ILE A 340 -14.86 21.11 4.42
C ILE A 340 -13.88 22.18 4.88
N ASP A 341 -13.05 21.84 5.88
CA ASP A 341 -11.97 22.68 6.38
C ASP A 341 -10.64 21.93 6.41
N GLU A 342 -9.53 22.64 6.59
CA GLU A 342 -8.18 22.08 6.64
C GLU A 342 -7.97 21.09 7.79
N LYS A 343 -8.85 21.08 8.79
CA LYS A 343 -8.72 20.27 10.01
C LYS A 343 -9.43 18.91 9.91
N ILE A 344 -10.15 18.68 8.81
CA ILE A 344 -10.95 17.46 8.62
C ILE A 344 -10.11 16.18 8.76
N PHE A 345 -8.82 16.22 8.36
CA PHE A 345 -7.88 15.12 8.48
C PHE A 345 -6.94 15.22 9.70
N SER A 346 -7.05 16.27 10.51
CA SER A 346 -6.15 16.48 11.67
C SER A 346 -6.56 15.67 12.90
N LYS A 347 -7.86 15.43 13.08
CA LYS A 347 -8.42 14.71 14.23
C LYS A 347 -8.10 13.22 14.13
N LYS A 348 -7.80 12.60 15.28
CA LYS A 348 -7.66 11.15 15.33
C LYS A 348 -9.00 10.48 15.08
N THR A 349 -9.11 9.73 13.99
CA THR A 349 -10.31 8.98 13.64
C THR A 349 -9.95 7.68 12.94
N GLN A 350 -10.91 6.76 12.87
CA GLN A 350 -10.80 5.52 12.11
C GLN A 350 -11.97 5.40 11.16
N PHE A 351 -11.69 4.95 9.95
CA PHE A 351 -12.69 4.63 8.94
C PHE A 351 -12.51 3.18 8.50
N LYS A 352 -13.58 2.40 8.58
CA LYS A 352 -13.59 1.02 8.10
C LYS A 352 -14.06 0.99 6.65
N GLY A 353 -13.11 0.97 5.74
CA GLY A 353 -13.35 0.78 4.32
C GLY A 353 -13.42 -0.69 3.92
N LYS A 354 -13.49 -0.93 2.61
CA LYS A 354 -13.45 -2.28 2.04
C LYS A 354 -12.04 -2.86 2.01
N ILE A 355 -11.03 -2.02 1.68
CA ILE A 355 -9.63 -2.47 1.66
C ILE A 355 -9.10 -2.80 3.05
N GLY A 356 -9.65 -2.20 4.09
CA GLY A 356 -9.22 -2.34 5.47
C GLY A 356 -9.64 -1.16 6.34
N ILE A 357 -8.90 -0.92 7.42
CA ILE A 357 -9.13 0.21 8.33
C ILE A 357 -8.10 1.31 8.05
N PHE A 358 -8.60 2.52 7.83
CA PHE A 358 -7.80 3.73 7.75
C PHE A 358 -7.70 4.35 9.14
N GLU A 359 -6.49 4.56 9.63
CA GLU A 359 -6.20 5.39 10.80
C GLU A 359 -5.77 6.77 10.34
N ILE A 360 -6.51 7.80 10.72
CA ILE A 360 -6.22 9.19 10.38
C ILE A 360 -5.76 9.89 11.64
N LYS A 361 -4.63 10.59 11.56
CA LYS A 361 -4.11 11.40 12.67
C LYS A 361 -3.09 12.41 12.15
N ASN A 362 -3.25 13.67 12.54
CA ASN A 362 -2.30 14.75 12.21
C ASN A 362 -1.99 14.83 10.71
N ASN A 363 -3.01 14.83 9.86
CA ASN A 363 -2.91 14.86 8.39
C ASN A 363 -2.07 13.70 7.82
N LYS A 364 -2.09 12.54 8.47
CA LYS A 364 -1.48 11.29 7.98
C LYS A 364 -2.52 10.19 7.96
N ILE A 365 -2.48 9.37 6.93
CA ILE A 365 -3.31 8.18 6.80
C ILE A 365 -2.40 6.94 6.90
N PHE A 366 -2.81 5.99 7.74
CA PHE A 366 -2.19 4.68 7.87
C PHE A 366 -3.24 3.61 7.65
N HIS A 367 -2.82 2.49 7.08
CA HIS A 367 -3.69 1.34 6.85
C HIS A 367 -3.41 0.26 7.89
N ILE A 368 -4.48 -0.29 8.49
CA ILE A 368 -4.39 -1.55 9.23
C ILE A 368 -4.63 -2.65 8.21
N LEU A 369 -3.55 -3.34 7.86
CA LEU A 369 -3.55 -4.37 6.83
C LEU A 369 -3.81 -5.75 7.43
N ASN A 370 -4.37 -6.64 6.63
CA ASN A 370 -4.36 -8.08 6.88
C ASN A 370 -2.98 -8.66 6.57
N PHE A 371 -2.73 -9.87 7.03
CA PHE A 371 -1.49 -10.58 6.79
C PHE A 371 -1.76 -11.93 6.13
N TYR A 372 -0.99 -12.25 5.11
CA TYR A 372 -1.18 -13.42 4.29
C TYR A 372 0.09 -14.24 4.17
N LYS A 373 -0.07 -15.50 3.79
CA LYS A 373 1.03 -16.32 3.25
C LYS A 373 0.65 -16.90 1.89
N ILE A 374 1.65 -17.07 1.05
CA ILE A 374 1.57 -17.88 -0.16
C ILE A 374 2.11 -19.26 0.20
N GLU A 375 1.29 -20.26 0.09
CA GLU A 375 1.62 -21.65 0.39
C GLU A 375 0.71 -22.56 -0.43
N ASP A 376 1.24 -23.65 -0.99
CA ASP A 376 0.54 -24.59 -1.85
C ASP A 376 -0.14 -23.87 -3.05
N MET A 377 0.53 -22.91 -3.65
CA MET A 377 0.01 -22.09 -4.76
C MET A 377 -1.29 -21.34 -4.43
N LYS A 378 -1.49 -20.95 -3.18
CA LYS A 378 -2.68 -20.24 -2.73
C LYS A 378 -2.32 -19.09 -1.78
N PHE A 379 -3.11 -18.02 -1.84
CA PHE A 379 -3.10 -16.99 -0.82
C PHE A 379 -3.92 -17.44 0.38
N LYS A 380 -3.28 -17.61 1.52
CA LYS A 380 -3.92 -18.00 2.78
C LYS A 380 -3.85 -16.83 3.76
N LYS A 381 -5.00 -16.40 4.29
CA LYS A 381 -5.04 -15.34 5.32
C LYS A 381 -4.54 -15.90 6.66
N ILE A 382 -3.73 -15.10 7.37
CA ILE A 382 -3.23 -15.39 8.72
C ILE A 382 -4.08 -14.63 9.74
N PHE A 383 -4.22 -13.29 9.56
CA PHE A 383 -5.11 -12.45 10.37
C PHE A 383 -5.65 -11.24 9.61
#